data_4fc7046035908ec3e604c4f3e8e23e65
#
_entry.id   4fc7046035908ec3e604c4f3e8e23e65
#
_cell.length_a   1.000
_cell.length_b   1.000
_cell.length_c   1.000
_cell.angle_alpha   90.00
_cell.angle_beta   90.00
_cell.angle_gamma   90.00
#
_symmetry.space_group_name_H-M   'P 1'
#
loop_
_entity.id
_entity.type
_entity.pdbx_description
1 polymer ?
#
loop_
_entity_poly.entity_id
_entity_poly.type
_entity_poly.pdbx_seq_one_letter_code
_entity_poly.pdbx_strand_id
1 'polypeptide(L)'
;QLRQWHGAEGVDREVESATLCFWVNVESASAGNVTEGILLLEGDGVFDNAESEYGSARLLAALDQAIQRISITLSSIALREELQKFSYEDGLTGLKNRRYFDQLFEHESAVAQRNDLPLSLLIIDIDHFKKFNDTHGHEAGDNALKIVAGILQKQFRESDLVCRYGGEEFVVVMPGATSEAAMDKASQLSSAVRDVAIIHREKDLGALTVSVGVASWPESGEKPLQILTLADRALYRAKEAGRNRVEVFG
;
A
#
# COMPACT_ATOMS: atom_id res chain seq x y z
N GLN A 1 -9.68 34.94 1.94
CA GLN A 1 -10.64 35.99 1.57
C GLN A 1 -12.03 35.52 1.96
N LEU A 2 -12.60 36.13 2.97
CA LEU A 2 -14.01 35.97 3.37
C LEU A 2 -14.90 36.54 2.26
N ARG A 3 -15.69 35.71 1.60
CA ARG A 3 -16.79 36.16 0.76
C ARG A 3 -18.10 35.89 1.52
N GLN A 4 -18.77 36.93 1.97
CA GLN A 4 -20.17 36.86 2.38
C GLN A 4 -21.04 36.64 1.15
N TRP A 5 -21.76 35.54 1.13
CA TRP A 5 -22.79 35.30 0.12
C TRP A 5 -24.13 35.78 0.69
N HIS A 6 -24.69 36.90 0.16
CA HIS A 6 -26.05 37.26 0.40
C HIS A 6 -26.94 36.52 -0.60
N GLY A 7 -27.82 35.67 -0.10
CA GLY A 7 -28.81 34.96 -0.91
C GLY A 7 -29.79 35.95 -1.58
N ALA A 8 -30.33 35.45 -2.68
CA ALA A 8 -31.19 36.17 -3.60
C ALA A 8 -32.42 36.82 -2.93
N GLU A 9 -32.79 37.98 -3.46
CA GLU A 9 -33.95 38.79 -3.10
C GLU A 9 -35.27 38.03 -3.19
N GLY A 10 -36.10 38.23 -2.19
CA GLY A 10 -37.56 38.15 -2.31
C GLY A 10 -38.22 36.94 -1.67
N VAL A 11 -38.15 36.81 -0.35
CA VAL A 11 -39.26 36.27 0.47
C VAL A 11 -39.06 36.83 1.89
N ASP A 12 -40.02 37.56 2.39
CA ASP A 12 -40.19 37.89 3.81
C ASP A 12 -40.34 36.59 4.62
N ARG A 13 -39.21 36.07 5.12
CA ARG A 13 -39.14 35.09 6.20
C ARG A 13 -38.05 35.58 7.13
N GLU A 14 -38.38 35.74 8.40
CA GLU A 14 -37.45 35.85 9.49
C GLU A 14 -36.35 34.77 9.29
N VAL A 15 -35.12 35.18 9.04
CA VAL A 15 -34.01 34.28 8.83
C VAL A 15 -33.57 33.78 10.21
N GLU A 16 -34.15 32.68 10.65
CA GLU A 16 -33.81 32.01 11.92
C GLU A 16 -32.46 31.28 11.89
N SER A 17 -31.84 31.13 10.71
CA SER A 17 -30.55 30.43 10.57
C SER A 17 -29.58 31.18 9.67
N ALA A 18 -28.32 31.22 10.04
CA ALA A 18 -27.24 31.75 9.22
C ALA A 18 -26.24 30.66 8.87
N THR A 19 -25.87 30.60 7.58
CA THR A 19 -24.87 29.65 7.07
C THR A 19 -23.58 30.40 6.74
N LEU A 20 -22.47 29.97 7.33
CA LEU A 20 -21.13 30.50 7.04
C LEU A 20 -20.36 29.47 6.24
N CYS A 21 -19.79 29.91 5.11
CA CYS A 21 -18.93 29.07 4.24
C CYS A 21 -17.47 29.50 4.39
N PHE A 22 -16.60 28.54 4.65
CA PHE A 22 -15.16 28.76 4.74
C PHE A 22 -14.42 27.86 3.78
N TRP A 23 -13.42 28.42 3.09
CA TRP A 23 -12.47 27.64 2.30
C TRP A 23 -11.39 27.10 3.21
N VAL A 24 -11.13 25.79 3.10
CA VAL A 24 -10.05 25.11 3.81
C VAL A 24 -9.08 24.60 2.77
N ASN A 25 -7.85 25.08 2.81
CA ASN A 25 -6.76 24.64 1.93
C ASN A 25 -5.89 23.64 2.67
N VAL A 26 -5.68 22.46 2.09
CA VAL A 26 -4.75 21.44 2.57
C VAL A 26 -3.63 21.30 1.56
N GLU A 27 -2.41 21.68 1.94
CA GLU A 27 -1.24 21.55 1.09
C GLU A 27 -0.67 20.12 1.20
N SER A 28 -0.52 19.43 0.07
CA SER A 28 0.21 18.16 -0.02
C SER A 28 1.69 18.43 -0.31
N ALA A 29 2.58 17.84 0.49
CA ALA A 29 4.01 18.11 0.42
C ALA A 29 4.68 17.57 -0.86
N SER A 30 4.12 16.53 -1.51
CA SER A 30 4.80 15.82 -2.60
C SER A 30 4.42 16.24 -4.01
N ALA A 31 3.27 16.89 -4.21
CA ALA A 31 2.77 17.15 -5.56
C ALA A 31 2.51 18.64 -5.87
N GLY A 32 2.73 19.53 -4.92
CA GLY A 32 2.30 20.92 -5.08
C GLY A 32 0.79 21.07 -5.27
N ASN A 33 0.03 20.02 -5.03
CA ASN A 33 -1.41 20.01 -5.15
C ASN A 33 -2.04 20.54 -3.85
N VAL A 34 -2.82 21.57 -3.99
CA VAL A 34 -3.66 22.10 -2.90
C VAL A 34 -5.02 21.44 -3.03
N THR A 35 -5.41 20.69 -2.00
CA THR A 35 -6.78 20.18 -1.91
C THR A 35 -7.65 21.25 -1.27
N GLU A 36 -8.62 21.74 -2.00
CA GLU A 36 -9.56 22.75 -1.53
C GLU A 36 -10.82 22.07 -0.99
N GLY A 37 -11.25 22.50 0.20
CA GLY A 37 -12.49 22.03 0.83
C GLY A 37 -13.34 23.22 1.30
N ILE A 38 -14.63 22.98 1.46
CA ILE A 38 -15.57 23.97 2.00
C ILE A 38 -16.06 23.46 3.35
N LEU A 39 -15.87 24.27 4.40
CA LEU A 39 -16.48 24.03 5.70
C LEU A 39 -17.77 24.87 5.77
N LEU A 40 -18.90 24.20 5.95
CA LEU A 40 -20.20 24.82 6.17
C LEU A 40 -20.54 24.80 7.67
N LEU A 41 -20.84 25.95 8.24
CA LEU A 41 -21.34 26.09 9.61
C LEU A 41 -22.74 26.64 9.54
N GLU A 42 -23.69 25.88 10.07
CA GLU A 42 -25.08 26.29 10.21
C GLU A 42 -25.40 26.48 11.70
N GLY A 43 -26.07 27.54 12.06
CA GLY A 43 -26.46 27.77 13.45
C GLY A 43 -27.68 28.66 13.53
N ASP A 44 -28.60 28.26 14.38
CA ASP A 44 -29.80 29.03 14.69
C ASP A 44 -29.51 30.00 15.83
N GLY A 45 -29.87 31.26 15.65
CA GLY A 45 -29.79 32.29 16.69
C GLY A 45 -28.40 32.74 17.12
N VAL A 46 -27.33 32.26 16.47
CA VAL A 46 -25.95 32.61 16.84
C VAL A 46 -25.62 34.09 16.54
N PHE A 47 -26.39 34.73 15.66
CA PHE A 47 -26.13 36.08 15.18
C PHE A 47 -27.07 37.12 15.77
N ASP A 48 -28.16 36.75 16.47
CA ASP A 48 -29.13 37.67 17.06
C ASP A 48 -28.56 38.55 18.18
N ASN A 49 -27.43 38.15 18.77
CA ASN A 49 -26.73 38.98 19.79
C ASN A 49 -25.53 39.77 19.23
N ALA A 50 -25.39 39.83 17.91
CA ALA A 50 -24.28 40.54 17.25
C ALA A 50 -24.54 42.06 17.11
N GLU A 51 -25.44 42.65 17.90
CA GLU A 51 -25.66 44.10 17.95
C GLU A 51 -24.44 44.90 18.47
N SER A 52 -23.39 44.23 18.92
CA SER A 52 -22.12 44.90 19.15
C SER A 52 -21.10 44.48 18.10
N GLU A 53 -20.53 45.45 17.41
CA GLU A 53 -19.38 45.30 16.48
C GLU A 53 -18.23 44.46 17.08
N TYR A 54 -18.13 44.38 18.39
CA TYR A 54 -17.20 43.58 19.18
C TYR A 54 -17.56 42.09 19.26
N GLY A 55 -18.83 41.73 19.23
CA GLY A 55 -19.28 40.35 19.31
C GLY A 55 -19.01 39.59 18.01
N SER A 56 -19.32 40.20 16.87
CA SER A 56 -19.08 39.63 15.54
C SER A 56 -17.59 39.51 15.23
N ALA A 57 -16.76 40.48 15.61
CA ALA A 57 -15.31 40.42 15.42
C ALA A 57 -14.66 39.26 16.22
N ARG A 58 -15.10 39.02 17.47
CA ARG A 58 -14.63 37.91 18.30
C ARG A 58 -15.03 36.54 17.74
N LEU A 59 -16.26 36.41 17.26
CA LEU A 59 -16.74 35.19 16.64
C LEU A 59 -15.96 34.89 15.37
N LEU A 60 -15.77 35.88 14.49
CA LEU A 60 -14.97 35.70 13.27
C LEU A 60 -13.52 35.34 13.57
N ALA A 61 -12.90 35.95 14.57
CA ALA A 61 -11.53 35.56 14.98
C ALA A 61 -11.47 34.16 15.56
N ALA A 62 -12.46 33.71 16.34
CA ALA A 62 -12.52 32.33 16.86
C ALA A 62 -12.74 31.33 15.74
N LEU A 63 -13.57 31.65 14.75
CA LEU A 63 -13.80 30.79 13.57
C LEU A 63 -12.54 30.71 12.70
N ASP A 64 -11.87 31.84 12.45
CA ASP A 64 -10.61 31.84 11.69
C ASP A 64 -9.55 30.98 12.40
N GLN A 65 -9.44 31.08 13.71
CA GLN A 65 -8.54 30.26 14.51
C GLN A 65 -8.90 28.76 14.46
N ALA A 66 -10.19 28.42 14.46
CA ALA A 66 -10.67 27.06 14.34
C ALA A 66 -10.33 26.48 12.95
N ILE A 67 -10.55 27.27 11.89
CA ILE A 67 -10.24 26.88 10.50
C ILE A 67 -8.74 26.65 10.33
N GLN A 68 -7.90 27.55 10.85
CA GLN A 68 -6.46 27.37 10.81
C GLN A 68 -6.03 26.09 11.51
N ARG A 69 -6.60 25.77 12.68
CA ARG A 69 -6.32 24.51 13.39
C ARG A 69 -6.75 23.29 12.60
N ILE A 70 -7.91 23.33 11.97
CA ILE A 70 -8.40 22.24 11.09
C ILE A 70 -7.45 22.06 9.91
N SER A 71 -7.06 23.14 9.23
CA SER A 71 -6.14 23.09 8.08
C SER A 71 -4.78 22.49 8.46
N ILE A 72 -4.19 22.92 9.59
CA ILE A 72 -2.93 22.37 10.10
C ILE A 72 -3.08 20.88 10.42
N THR A 73 -4.19 20.50 11.06
CA THR A 73 -4.43 19.09 11.42
C THR A 73 -4.58 18.22 10.17
N LEU A 74 -5.37 18.66 9.19
CA LEU A 74 -5.54 17.93 7.93
C LEU A 74 -4.22 17.83 7.14
N SER A 75 -3.45 18.90 7.07
CA SER A 75 -2.12 18.87 6.44
C SER A 75 -1.16 17.94 7.15
N SER A 76 -1.18 17.88 8.48
CA SER A 76 -0.35 16.95 9.23
C SER A 76 -0.77 15.49 9.05
N ILE A 77 -2.06 15.20 8.90
CA ILE A 77 -2.58 13.87 8.58
C ILE A 77 -2.13 13.47 7.16
N ALA A 78 -2.32 14.34 6.16
CA ALA A 78 -1.91 14.09 4.78
C ALA A 78 -0.39 13.83 4.68
N LEU A 79 0.44 14.62 5.36
CA LEU A 79 1.88 14.42 5.42
C LEU A 79 2.23 13.10 6.11
N ARG A 80 1.53 12.73 7.18
CA ARG A 80 1.73 11.46 7.88
C ARG A 80 1.38 10.26 7.00
N GLU A 81 0.28 10.32 6.25
CA GLU A 81 -0.11 9.28 5.30
C GLU A 81 0.90 9.14 4.17
N GLU A 82 1.43 10.24 3.67
CA GLU A 82 2.49 10.26 2.66
C GLU A 82 3.79 9.65 3.19
N LEU A 83 4.23 10.06 4.39
CA LEU A 83 5.38 9.45 5.06
C LEU A 83 5.17 7.95 5.33
N GLN A 84 3.93 7.53 5.65
CA GLN A 84 3.59 6.12 5.79
C GLN A 84 3.69 5.37 4.45
N LYS A 85 3.24 5.94 3.34
CA LYS A 85 3.42 5.35 2.00
C LYS A 85 4.90 5.12 1.68
N PHE A 86 5.75 6.12 1.88
CA PHE A 86 7.21 5.97 1.76
C PHE A 86 7.78 4.91 2.71
N SER A 87 7.17 4.71 3.88
CA SER A 87 7.57 3.69 4.86
C SER A 87 7.12 2.27 4.52
N TYR A 88 6.20 2.07 3.54
CA TYR A 88 5.62 0.76 3.19
C TYR A 88 6.04 0.24 1.82
N GLU A 89 6.77 1.02 1.05
CA GLU A 89 7.27 0.63 -0.26
C GLU A 89 8.79 0.41 -0.24
N ASP A 90 9.25 -0.52 -1.05
CA ASP A 90 10.67 -0.73 -1.30
C ASP A 90 11.15 0.27 -2.35
N GLY A 91 12.11 1.10 -2.00
CA GLY A 91 12.59 2.21 -2.84
C GLY A 91 13.25 1.77 -4.16
N LEU A 92 13.66 0.51 -4.30
CA LEU A 92 14.25 -0.01 -5.53
C LEU A 92 13.20 -0.56 -6.48
N THR A 93 12.28 -1.35 -5.98
CA THR A 93 11.34 -2.15 -6.79
C THR A 93 9.94 -1.55 -6.87
N GLY A 94 9.59 -0.63 -5.97
CA GLY A 94 8.23 -0.08 -5.86
C GLY A 94 7.18 -1.06 -5.32
N LEU A 95 7.58 -2.28 -4.97
CA LEU A 95 6.72 -3.24 -4.28
C LEU A 95 6.52 -2.83 -2.82
N LYS A 96 5.56 -3.45 -2.15
CA LYS A 96 5.46 -3.32 -0.70
C LYS A 96 6.70 -3.92 -0.04
N ASN A 97 7.13 -3.34 1.08
CA ASN A 97 8.28 -3.82 1.83
C ASN A 97 7.87 -4.80 2.94
N ARG A 98 8.86 -5.39 3.61
CA ARG A 98 8.66 -6.33 4.72
C ARG A 98 7.79 -5.77 5.84
N ARG A 99 7.95 -4.49 6.18
CA ARG A 99 7.17 -3.86 7.25
C ARG A 99 5.67 -3.84 6.94
N TYR A 100 5.33 -3.57 5.70
CA TYR A 100 3.93 -3.63 5.24
C TYR A 100 3.41 -5.06 5.23
N PHE A 101 4.24 -6.04 4.78
CA PHE A 101 3.90 -7.45 4.83
C PHE A 101 3.57 -7.90 6.25
N ASP A 102 4.44 -7.64 7.23
CA ASP A 102 4.25 -8.09 8.61
C ASP A 102 2.90 -7.61 9.17
N GLN A 103 2.54 -6.35 8.90
CA GLN A 103 1.27 -5.77 9.36
C GLN A 103 0.05 -6.37 8.66
N LEU A 104 0.10 -6.54 7.32
CA LEU A 104 -1.06 -7.00 6.56
C LEU A 104 -1.25 -8.51 6.69
N PHE A 105 -0.18 -9.29 6.78
CA PHE A 105 -0.26 -10.74 6.91
C PHE A 105 -0.96 -11.18 8.20
N GLU A 106 -0.74 -10.49 9.31
CA GLU A 106 -1.49 -10.72 10.55
C GLU A 106 -2.98 -10.46 10.36
N HIS A 107 -3.33 -9.36 9.69
CA HIS A 107 -4.71 -9.00 9.39
C HIS A 107 -5.39 -10.05 8.50
N GLU A 108 -4.80 -10.39 7.36
CA GLU A 108 -5.33 -11.37 6.42
C GLU A 108 -5.45 -12.77 7.06
N SER A 109 -4.50 -13.16 7.90
CA SER A 109 -4.55 -14.40 8.66
C SER A 109 -5.75 -14.45 9.62
N ALA A 110 -6.04 -13.34 10.31
CA ALA A 110 -7.19 -13.25 11.20
C ALA A 110 -8.52 -13.24 10.42
N VAL A 111 -8.57 -12.60 9.26
CA VAL A 111 -9.74 -12.58 8.36
C VAL A 111 -10.00 -13.97 7.81
N ALA A 112 -8.98 -14.66 7.31
CA ALA A 112 -9.06 -16.02 6.80
C ALA A 112 -9.62 -16.98 7.87
N GLN A 113 -9.03 -16.95 9.07
CA GLN A 113 -9.46 -17.80 10.18
C GLN A 113 -10.91 -17.53 10.60
N ARG A 114 -11.32 -16.26 10.67
CA ARG A 114 -12.68 -15.88 11.10
C ARG A 114 -13.74 -16.32 10.10
N ASN A 115 -13.43 -16.22 8.80
CA ASN A 115 -14.39 -16.46 7.72
C ASN A 115 -14.26 -17.86 7.11
N ASP A 116 -13.34 -18.69 7.61
CA ASP A 116 -13.01 -20.03 7.07
C ASP A 116 -12.69 -19.97 5.57
N LEU A 117 -11.91 -18.94 5.15
CA LEU A 117 -11.49 -18.74 3.79
C LEU A 117 -10.02 -19.19 3.60
N PRO A 118 -9.69 -19.85 2.49
CA PRO A 118 -8.32 -20.26 2.25
C PRO A 118 -7.39 -19.04 2.17
N LEU A 119 -6.15 -19.26 2.59
CA LEU A 119 -5.08 -18.26 2.51
C LEU A 119 -3.81 -18.95 2.07
N SER A 120 -3.23 -18.51 0.96
CA SER A 120 -1.97 -19.05 0.44
C SER A 120 -0.85 -18.02 0.52
N LEU A 121 0.37 -18.52 0.69
CA LEU A 121 1.57 -17.71 0.75
C LEU A 121 2.69 -18.37 -0.08
N LEU A 122 3.36 -17.53 -0.88
CA LEU A 122 4.54 -17.89 -1.64
C LEU A 122 5.75 -17.14 -1.05
N ILE A 123 6.86 -17.85 -0.84
CA ILE A 123 8.18 -17.23 -0.63
C ILE A 123 9.02 -17.54 -1.85
N ILE A 124 9.58 -16.50 -2.46
CA ILE A 124 10.32 -16.56 -3.73
C ILE A 124 11.72 -16.02 -3.47
N ASP A 125 12.73 -16.73 -3.98
CA ASP A 125 14.13 -16.32 -3.88
C ASP A 125 14.80 -16.46 -5.25
N ILE A 126 15.58 -15.44 -5.65
CA ILE A 126 16.29 -15.47 -6.93
C ILE A 126 17.52 -16.35 -6.81
N ASP A 127 17.56 -17.41 -7.60
CA ASP A 127 18.64 -18.39 -7.57
C ASP A 127 19.98 -17.77 -7.95
N HIS A 128 21.01 -18.05 -7.14
CA HIS A 128 22.37 -17.60 -7.37
C HIS A 128 22.56 -16.09 -7.54
N PHE A 129 21.68 -15.27 -6.97
CA PHE A 129 21.69 -13.81 -7.13
C PHE A 129 23.00 -13.16 -6.68
N LYS A 130 23.61 -13.66 -5.60
CA LYS A 130 24.94 -13.20 -5.18
C LYS A 130 25.99 -13.40 -6.28
N LYS A 131 26.01 -14.59 -6.91
CA LYS A 131 26.94 -14.88 -8.02
C LYS A 131 26.69 -13.98 -9.23
N PHE A 132 25.42 -13.67 -9.51
CA PHE A 132 25.05 -12.74 -10.57
C PHE A 132 25.61 -11.33 -10.28
N ASN A 133 25.43 -10.84 -9.06
CA ASN A 133 26.01 -9.55 -8.62
C ASN A 133 27.54 -9.52 -8.69
N ASP A 134 28.20 -10.60 -8.23
CA ASP A 134 29.66 -10.71 -8.24
C ASP A 134 30.21 -10.71 -9.69
N THR A 135 29.42 -11.20 -10.65
CA THR A 135 29.80 -11.29 -12.07
C THR A 135 29.49 -10.02 -12.85
N HIS A 136 28.34 -9.39 -12.61
CA HIS A 136 27.80 -8.31 -13.46
C HIS A 136 27.71 -6.95 -12.74
N GLY A 137 28.01 -6.93 -11.44
CA GLY A 137 27.92 -5.73 -10.60
C GLY A 137 26.53 -5.49 -10.01
N HIS A 138 26.50 -4.69 -8.95
CA HIS A 138 25.26 -4.41 -8.20
C HIS A 138 24.20 -3.67 -9.01
N GLU A 139 24.61 -2.77 -9.94
CA GLU A 139 23.64 -2.08 -10.82
C GLU A 139 22.86 -3.05 -11.72
N ALA A 140 23.52 -4.10 -12.21
CA ALA A 140 22.87 -5.15 -12.98
C ALA A 140 21.94 -5.99 -12.11
N GLY A 141 22.33 -6.26 -10.86
CA GLY A 141 21.47 -6.90 -9.87
C GLY A 141 20.23 -6.07 -9.52
N ASP A 142 20.38 -4.77 -9.32
CA ASP A 142 19.27 -3.86 -9.08
C ASP A 142 18.28 -3.85 -10.26
N ASN A 143 18.80 -3.88 -11.49
CA ASN A 143 17.95 -4.00 -12.68
C ASN A 143 17.22 -5.35 -12.72
N ALA A 144 17.90 -6.44 -12.38
CA ALA A 144 17.29 -7.77 -12.31
C ALA A 144 16.17 -7.83 -11.27
N LEU A 145 16.36 -7.24 -10.09
CA LEU A 145 15.32 -7.12 -9.05
C LEU A 145 14.10 -6.34 -9.55
N LYS A 146 14.30 -5.24 -10.28
CA LYS A 146 13.20 -4.46 -10.89
C LYS A 146 12.42 -5.26 -11.93
N ILE A 147 13.12 -6.05 -12.74
CA ILE A 147 12.50 -6.92 -13.75
C ILE A 147 11.64 -7.99 -13.08
N VAL A 148 12.17 -8.70 -12.07
CA VAL A 148 11.42 -9.71 -11.31
C VAL A 148 10.21 -9.08 -10.61
N ALA A 149 10.38 -7.92 -9.99
CA ALA A 149 9.29 -7.17 -9.36
C ALA A 149 8.18 -6.81 -10.37
N GLY A 150 8.55 -6.37 -11.57
CA GLY A 150 7.59 -6.07 -12.64
C GLY A 150 6.84 -7.31 -13.15
N ILE A 151 7.47 -8.49 -13.16
CA ILE A 151 6.81 -9.76 -13.48
C ILE A 151 5.80 -10.11 -12.38
N LEU A 152 6.20 -10.00 -11.12
CA LEU A 152 5.32 -10.23 -9.97
C LEU A 152 4.07 -9.33 -10.02
N GLN A 153 4.24 -8.02 -10.20
CA GLN A 153 3.10 -7.08 -10.28
C GLN A 153 2.11 -7.42 -11.40
N LYS A 154 2.59 -7.95 -12.52
CA LYS A 154 1.72 -8.30 -13.67
C LYS A 154 0.99 -9.63 -13.49
N GLN A 155 1.54 -10.56 -12.74
CA GLN A 155 0.99 -11.90 -12.59
C GLN A 155 -0.02 -12.03 -11.46
N PHE A 156 0.12 -11.23 -10.42
CA PHE A 156 -0.76 -11.27 -9.25
C PHE A 156 -1.85 -10.20 -9.35
N ARG A 157 -2.97 -10.45 -8.66
CA ARG A 157 -4.12 -9.55 -8.66
C ARG A 157 -3.86 -8.36 -7.72
N GLU A 158 -4.62 -7.31 -7.87
CA GLU A 158 -4.59 -6.16 -6.96
C GLU A 158 -4.94 -6.54 -5.50
N SER A 159 -5.77 -7.60 -5.32
CA SER A 159 -6.10 -8.16 -4.03
C SER A 159 -4.98 -8.99 -3.39
N ASP A 160 -3.99 -9.41 -4.18
CA ASP A 160 -2.86 -10.17 -3.70
C ASP A 160 -1.78 -9.22 -3.20
N LEU A 161 -1.18 -9.52 -2.07
CA LEU A 161 -0.11 -8.71 -1.52
C LEU A 161 1.25 -9.18 -2.06
N VAL A 162 1.89 -8.34 -2.86
CA VAL A 162 3.23 -8.61 -3.40
C VAL A 162 4.25 -7.72 -2.70
N CYS A 163 5.24 -8.34 -2.05
CA CYS A 163 6.24 -7.66 -1.24
C CYS A 163 7.67 -8.08 -1.60
N ARG A 164 8.60 -7.13 -1.50
CA ARG A 164 10.02 -7.43 -1.36
C ARG A 164 10.32 -7.66 0.12
N TYR A 165 10.64 -8.89 0.48
CA TYR A 165 10.79 -9.32 1.87
C TYR A 165 12.22 -9.18 2.38
N GLY A 166 13.19 -9.37 1.50
CA GLY A 166 14.63 -9.28 1.77
C GLY A 166 15.41 -8.75 0.59
N GLY A 167 16.72 -8.95 0.58
CA GLY A 167 17.60 -8.49 -0.49
C GLY A 167 17.18 -9.03 -1.87
N GLU A 168 17.03 -10.34 -1.98
CA GLU A 168 16.67 -11.07 -3.21
C GLU A 168 15.40 -11.92 -3.01
N GLU A 169 14.70 -11.72 -1.88
CA GLU A 169 13.52 -12.48 -1.48
C GLU A 169 12.26 -11.66 -1.66
N PHE A 170 11.24 -12.30 -2.20
CA PHE A 170 9.89 -11.75 -2.36
C PHE A 170 8.87 -12.66 -1.69
N VAL A 171 7.77 -12.07 -1.23
CA VAL A 171 6.64 -12.80 -0.65
C VAL A 171 5.36 -12.35 -1.32
N VAL A 172 4.50 -13.32 -1.59
CA VAL A 172 3.14 -13.04 -2.08
C VAL A 172 2.14 -13.69 -1.15
N VAL A 173 1.16 -12.92 -0.68
CA VAL A 173 0.00 -13.42 0.06
C VAL A 173 -1.21 -13.37 -0.85
N MET A 174 -1.96 -14.46 -0.91
CA MET A 174 -3.09 -14.65 -1.81
C MET A 174 -4.35 -15.00 -0.99
N PRO A 175 -5.12 -14.00 -0.53
CA PRO A 175 -6.38 -14.22 0.18
C PRO A 175 -7.40 -14.95 -0.71
N GLY A 176 -8.07 -15.95 -0.15
CA GLY A 176 -9.06 -16.75 -0.87
C GLY A 176 -8.49 -17.76 -1.87
N ALA A 177 -7.16 -17.90 -1.98
CA ALA A 177 -6.54 -18.84 -2.90
C ALA A 177 -6.27 -20.20 -2.22
N THR A 178 -6.64 -21.27 -2.92
CA THR A 178 -6.33 -22.65 -2.54
C THR A 178 -4.88 -23.00 -2.84
N SER A 179 -4.39 -24.10 -2.27
CA SER A 179 -3.04 -24.63 -2.53
C SER A 179 -2.79 -24.90 -4.01
N GLU A 180 -3.78 -25.43 -4.73
CA GLU A 180 -3.70 -25.70 -6.17
C GLU A 180 -3.54 -24.40 -6.97
N ALA A 181 -4.36 -23.39 -6.68
CA ALA A 181 -4.29 -22.08 -7.34
C ALA A 181 -2.94 -21.37 -7.06
N ALA A 182 -2.42 -21.51 -5.84
CA ALA A 182 -1.14 -20.94 -5.45
C ALA A 182 0.03 -21.65 -6.15
N MET A 183 0.00 -22.97 -6.27
CA MET A 183 0.98 -23.75 -7.00
C MET A 183 1.01 -23.41 -8.49
N ASP A 184 -0.17 -23.27 -9.11
CA ASP A 184 -0.28 -22.87 -10.52
C ASP A 184 0.31 -21.47 -10.75
N LYS A 185 0.01 -20.51 -9.87
CA LYS A 185 0.60 -19.17 -9.92
C LYS A 185 2.11 -19.18 -9.72
N ALA A 186 2.61 -19.95 -8.76
CA ALA A 186 4.03 -20.09 -8.53
C ALA A 186 4.77 -20.70 -9.73
N SER A 187 4.16 -21.68 -10.40
CA SER A 187 4.70 -22.33 -11.60
C SER A 187 4.73 -21.37 -12.80
N GLN A 188 3.68 -20.59 -13.00
CA GLN A 188 3.62 -19.54 -14.02
C GLN A 188 4.68 -18.48 -13.78
N LEU A 189 4.86 -18.04 -12.52
CA LEU A 189 5.89 -17.09 -12.13
C LEU A 189 7.30 -17.62 -12.44
N SER A 190 7.61 -18.84 -11.99
CA SER A 190 8.91 -19.46 -12.23
C SER A 190 9.24 -19.54 -13.72
N SER A 191 8.26 -19.89 -14.56
CA SER A 191 8.42 -19.91 -16.02
C SER A 191 8.63 -18.49 -16.58
N ALA A 192 7.83 -17.53 -16.16
CA ALA A 192 7.93 -16.15 -16.66
C ALA A 192 9.28 -15.50 -16.30
N VAL A 193 9.83 -15.77 -15.12
CA VAL A 193 11.17 -15.27 -14.75
C VAL A 193 12.25 -15.90 -15.60
N ARG A 194 12.19 -17.22 -15.83
CA ARG A 194 13.16 -17.95 -16.63
C ARG A 194 13.17 -17.53 -18.10
N ASP A 195 12.01 -17.14 -18.64
CA ASP A 195 11.84 -16.80 -20.05
C ASP A 195 12.22 -15.34 -20.37
N VAL A 196 12.58 -14.54 -19.36
CA VAL A 196 12.98 -13.13 -19.54
C VAL A 196 14.49 -12.99 -19.46
N ALA A 197 15.09 -12.45 -20.53
CA ALA A 197 16.49 -12.08 -20.52
C ALA A 197 16.71 -10.78 -19.73
N ILE A 198 17.73 -10.75 -18.90
CA ILE A 198 18.16 -9.55 -18.18
C ILE A 198 19.04 -8.70 -19.08
N ILE A 199 18.48 -7.63 -19.61
CA ILE A 199 19.22 -6.66 -20.45
C ILE A 199 19.73 -5.53 -19.56
N HIS A 200 21.05 -5.30 -19.55
CA HIS A 200 21.68 -4.19 -18.85
C HIS A 200 22.75 -3.53 -19.75
N ARG A 201 22.66 -2.21 -19.96
CA ARG A 201 23.55 -1.44 -20.84
C ARG A 201 23.74 -2.10 -22.21
N GLU A 202 22.61 -2.47 -22.85
CA GLU A 202 22.54 -3.14 -24.16
C GLU A 202 23.19 -4.55 -24.23
N LYS A 203 23.60 -5.09 -23.10
CA LYS A 203 24.12 -6.46 -23.01
C LYS A 203 23.07 -7.40 -22.45
N ASP A 204 22.95 -8.54 -23.10
CA ASP A 204 22.20 -9.66 -22.57
C ASP A 204 23.04 -10.39 -21.52
N LEU A 205 22.57 -10.42 -20.28
CA LEU A 205 23.23 -11.07 -19.15
C LEU A 205 22.70 -12.49 -18.89
N GLY A 206 21.79 -12.97 -19.74
CA GLY A 206 21.11 -14.25 -19.59
C GLY A 206 19.83 -14.15 -18.76
N ALA A 207 19.26 -15.29 -18.45
CA ALA A 207 18.05 -15.40 -17.65
C ALA A 207 18.38 -15.78 -16.20
N LEU A 208 17.51 -15.38 -15.29
CA LEU A 208 17.53 -15.81 -13.89
C LEU A 208 16.50 -16.91 -13.67
N THR A 209 16.69 -17.67 -12.62
CA THR A 209 15.67 -18.61 -12.12
C THR A 209 15.29 -18.25 -10.69
N VAL A 210 14.15 -18.76 -10.26
CA VAL A 210 13.68 -18.58 -8.89
C VAL A 210 13.32 -19.93 -8.28
N SER A 211 13.60 -20.06 -7.00
CA SER A 211 13.04 -21.10 -6.15
C SER A 211 11.85 -20.58 -5.41
N VAL A 212 10.77 -21.33 -5.34
CA VAL A 212 9.51 -20.91 -4.70
C VAL A 212 9.05 -21.95 -3.70
N GLY A 213 8.78 -21.52 -2.48
CA GLY A 213 8.08 -22.30 -1.46
C GLY A 213 6.65 -21.84 -1.32
N VAL A 214 5.71 -22.76 -1.32
CA VAL A 214 4.27 -22.51 -1.20
C VAL A 214 3.73 -23.18 0.05
N ALA A 215 2.89 -22.49 0.81
CA ALA A 215 2.07 -23.09 1.86
C ALA A 215 0.70 -22.43 1.88
N SER A 216 -0.31 -23.22 2.24
CA SER A 216 -1.71 -22.80 2.22
C SER A 216 -2.43 -23.24 3.48
N TRP A 217 -3.27 -22.38 4.01
CA TRP A 217 -4.20 -22.73 5.07
C TRP A 217 -5.60 -22.96 4.45
N PRO A 218 -6.33 -24.02 4.86
CA PRO A 218 -6.03 -24.92 6.00
C PRO A 218 -5.11 -26.09 5.66
N GLU A 219 -4.76 -26.36 4.42
CA GLU A 219 -4.12 -27.61 3.97
C GLU A 219 -2.73 -27.85 4.61
N SER A 220 -1.93 -26.81 4.76
CA SER A 220 -0.55 -26.93 5.24
C SER A 220 -0.38 -26.73 6.74
N GLY A 221 -1.40 -26.28 7.47
CA GLY A 221 -1.24 -25.98 8.89
C GLY A 221 -2.53 -25.76 9.64
N GLU A 222 -2.47 -25.79 10.98
CA GLU A 222 -3.64 -25.59 11.85
C GLU A 222 -4.05 -24.11 11.98
N LYS A 223 -3.13 -23.19 11.77
CA LYS A 223 -3.36 -21.74 11.89
C LYS A 223 -2.80 -21.00 10.69
N PRO A 224 -3.51 -19.98 10.16
CA PRO A 224 -3.03 -19.23 8.99
C PRO A 224 -1.64 -18.62 9.17
N LEU A 225 -1.30 -18.13 10.37
CA LEU A 225 0.03 -17.54 10.65
C LEU A 225 1.20 -18.53 10.48
N GLN A 226 0.94 -19.83 10.52
CA GLN A 226 1.99 -20.85 10.37
C GLN A 226 2.49 -20.98 8.93
N ILE A 227 1.66 -20.58 7.92
CA ILE A 227 2.01 -20.78 6.51
C ILE A 227 3.29 -20.02 6.10
N LEU A 228 3.64 -18.94 6.75
CA LEU A 228 4.93 -18.25 6.50
C LEU A 228 6.12 -19.18 6.78
N THR A 229 6.15 -19.80 7.96
CA THR A 229 7.21 -20.72 8.35
C THR A 229 7.20 -21.99 7.49
N LEU A 230 6.01 -22.46 7.08
CA LEU A 230 5.86 -23.65 6.27
C LEU A 230 6.29 -23.41 4.82
N ALA A 231 5.98 -22.25 4.25
CA ALA A 231 6.47 -21.82 2.95
C ALA A 231 8.00 -21.65 2.93
N ASP A 232 8.59 -21.12 4.00
CA ASP A 232 10.05 -21.04 4.13
C ASP A 232 10.70 -22.44 4.10
N ARG A 233 10.13 -23.41 4.81
CA ARG A 233 10.59 -24.81 4.75
C ARG A 233 10.45 -25.42 3.35
N ALA A 234 9.38 -25.09 2.64
CA ALA A 234 9.19 -25.51 1.25
C ALA A 234 10.24 -24.87 0.33
N LEU A 235 10.52 -23.57 0.48
CA LEU A 235 11.58 -22.88 -0.24
C LEU A 235 12.96 -23.53 0.00
N TYR A 236 13.24 -23.85 1.24
CA TYR A 236 14.49 -24.55 1.57
C TYR A 236 14.60 -25.89 0.83
N ARG A 237 13.52 -26.69 0.79
CA ARG A 237 13.47 -27.93 -0.01
C ARG A 237 13.70 -27.68 -1.50
N ALA A 238 13.08 -26.61 -2.06
CA ALA A 238 13.28 -26.25 -3.45
C ALA A 238 14.76 -25.95 -3.76
N LYS A 239 15.44 -25.21 -2.86
CA LYS A 239 16.87 -24.91 -2.98
C LYS A 239 17.75 -26.15 -2.88
N GLU A 240 17.47 -27.08 -1.95
CA GLU A 240 18.22 -28.35 -1.81
C GLU A 240 17.99 -29.29 -2.97
N ALA A 241 16.78 -29.35 -3.52
CA ALA A 241 16.44 -30.24 -4.64
C ALA A 241 16.98 -29.73 -6.00
N GLY A 242 17.82 -28.68 -6.02
CA GLY A 242 18.51 -28.21 -7.23
C GLY A 242 17.99 -26.90 -7.79
N ARG A 243 17.18 -26.15 -7.02
CA ARG A 243 16.66 -24.82 -7.41
C ARG A 243 15.74 -24.84 -8.64
N ASN A 244 15.40 -23.65 -9.17
CA ASN A 244 14.53 -23.45 -10.35
C ASN A 244 13.27 -24.32 -10.30
N ARG A 245 12.56 -24.26 -9.19
CA ARG A 245 11.36 -25.07 -8.95
C ARG A 245 10.44 -24.48 -7.90
N VAL A 246 9.25 -25.04 -7.90
CA VAL A 246 8.23 -24.78 -6.88
C VAL A 246 8.11 -26.01 -5.99
N GLU A 247 8.12 -25.82 -4.68
CA GLU A 247 7.82 -26.84 -3.70
C GLU A 247 6.63 -26.39 -2.84
N VAL A 248 5.69 -27.30 -2.63
CA VAL A 248 4.52 -27.06 -1.78
C VAL A 248 4.72 -27.76 -0.45
N PHE A 249 4.41 -27.07 0.64
CA PHE A 249 4.39 -27.69 1.95
C PHE A 249 3.09 -28.48 2.12
N GLY A 250 3.20 -29.78 2.13
CA GLY A 250 2.13 -30.77 2.35
C GLY A 250 2.67 -31.95 3.10
#